data_03151ab9e249053f9035b764d3cc47b1
#
_entry.id   03151ab9e249053f9035b764d3cc47b1
#
_cell.length_a   1.000
_cell.length_b   1.000
_cell.length_c   1.000
_cell.angle_alpha   90.00
_cell.angle_beta   90.00
_cell.angle_gamma   90.00
#
_symmetry.space_group_name_H-M   'P 1'
#
loop_
_entity.id
_entity.type
_entity.pdbx_description
1 polymer ?
#
loop_
_entity_poly.entity_id
_entity_poly.type
_entity_poly.pdbx_seq_one_letter_code
_entity_poly.pdbx_strand_id
1 'polypeptide(L)'
;DWNKPDGQFTVTPNEIDDFMVTLPVNKIFGVGSVTAKKMSAMDVQTCGDLQQISAGELVRRFGKFGTRLHQLSRGNDERPVSPDRIRKSVSTERTFADDLPTLPACNTALRDLFEDLQRRLAKAKCMHRIKSRTLKLRFTGFDTTTVASAGHEVAVETYLSLLETAWHRQEKPVRLIGLGVQLRDDENPDQADLFIETSADDASS
;
A
#
# COMPACT_ATOMS: atom_id res chain seq x y z
N ASP A 1 -16.31 1.70 13.05
CA ASP A 1 -16.59 3.04 12.55
C ASP A 1 -18.05 3.47 12.64
N TRP A 2 -18.97 2.56 13.02
CA TRP A 2 -20.42 2.81 12.97
C TRP A 2 -20.86 3.87 13.98
N ASN A 3 -20.35 3.81 15.21
CA ASN A 3 -20.73 4.70 16.30
C ASN A 3 -19.52 5.49 16.84
N LYS A 4 -18.63 5.94 15.96
CA LYS A 4 -17.53 6.83 16.36
C LYS A 4 -18.07 8.21 16.78
N PRO A 5 -17.39 8.92 17.73
CA PRO A 5 -16.09 8.55 18.31
C PRO A 5 -16.14 7.53 19.46
N ASP A 6 -17.17 7.48 20.28
CA ASP A 6 -17.10 6.75 21.57
C ASP A 6 -18.13 5.60 21.68
N GLY A 7 -18.71 5.18 20.58
CA GLY A 7 -19.73 4.15 20.55
C GLY A 7 -19.20 2.76 20.22
N GLN A 8 -19.93 1.73 20.68
CA GLN A 8 -19.78 0.35 20.28
C GLN A 8 -20.94 -0.05 19.36
N PHE A 9 -20.66 -0.91 18.41
CA PHE A 9 -21.66 -1.50 17.53
C PHE A 9 -21.41 -3.00 17.43
N THR A 10 -22.43 -3.79 17.76
CA THR A 10 -22.37 -5.24 17.73
C THR A 10 -23.38 -5.74 16.69
N VAL A 11 -22.97 -6.69 15.87
CA VAL A 11 -23.83 -7.45 14.98
C VAL A 11 -23.85 -8.89 15.52
N THR A 12 -25.01 -9.34 15.95
CA THR A 12 -25.16 -10.73 16.40
C THR A 12 -25.30 -11.67 15.20
N PRO A 13 -25.04 -12.98 15.36
CA PRO A 13 -25.15 -13.94 14.26
C PRO A 13 -26.49 -13.90 13.53
N ASN A 14 -27.59 -13.65 14.23
CA ASN A 14 -28.93 -13.59 13.65
C ASN A 14 -29.20 -12.32 12.87
N GLU A 15 -28.38 -11.30 13.02
CA GLU A 15 -28.52 -9.99 12.35
C GLU A 15 -27.62 -9.85 11.14
N ILE A 16 -26.73 -10.84 10.88
CA ILE A 16 -25.73 -10.73 9.81
C ILE A 16 -26.38 -10.49 8.46
N ASP A 17 -27.38 -11.27 8.09
CA ASP A 17 -28.01 -11.20 6.77
C ASP A 17 -28.64 -9.83 6.54
N ASP A 18 -29.45 -9.35 7.47
CA ASP A 18 -30.11 -8.04 7.39
C ASP A 18 -29.09 -6.89 7.38
N PHE A 19 -28.05 -7.00 8.22
CA PHE A 19 -26.96 -6.03 8.25
C PHE A 19 -26.20 -5.97 6.92
N MET A 20 -25.88 -7.14 6.34
CA MET A 20 -25.15 -7.22 5.10
C MET A 20 -25.92 -6.68 3.92
N VAL A 21 -27.23 -6.94 3.82
CA VAL A 21 -28.05 -6.43 2.72
C VAL A 21 -27.96 -4.91 2.61
N THR A 22 -27.94 -4.21 3.73
CA THR A 22 -27.89 -2.73 3.77
C THR A 22 -26.49 -2.15 3.79
N LEU A 23 -25.46 -2.97 3.98
CA LEU A 23 -24.06 -2.51 4.12
C LEU A 23 -23.55 -1.92 2.80
N PRO A 24 -23.07 -0.66 2.77
CA PRO A 24 -22.45 -0.09 1.57
C PRO A 24 -21.21 -0.88 1.13
N VAL A 25 -21.07 -1.13 -0.18
CA VAL A 25 -19.97 -1.94 -0.74
C VAL A 25 -18.57 -1.41 -0.41
N ASN A 26 -18.43 -0.11 -0.21
CA ASN A 26 -17.16 0.52 0.17
C ASN A 26 -16.72 0.20 1.61
N LYS A 27 -17.55 -0.47 2.40
CA LYS A 27 -17.22 -0.98 3.73
C LYS A 27 -16.69 -2.41 3.70
N ILE A 28 -16.82 -3.11 2.58
CA ILE A 28 -16.23 -4.44 2.41
C ILE A 28 -14.69 -4.32 2.42
N PHE A 29 -14.04 -5.18 3.20
CA PHE A 29 -12.59 -5.23 3.25
C PHE A 29 -11.97 -5.50 1.86
N GLY A 30 -11.11 -4.59 1.42
CA GLY A 30 -10.46 -4.66 0.09
C GLY A 30 -11.16 -3.85 -1.00
N VAL A 31 -12.34 -3.28 -0.73
CA VAL A 31 -13.01 -2.35 -1.63
C VAL A 31 -12.53 -0.94 -1.35
N GLY A 32 -11.59 -0.47 -2.15
CA GLY A 32 -11.13 0.92 -2.16
C GLY A 32 -11.97 1.79 -3.10
N SER A 33 -11.65 3.08 -3.17
CA SER A 33 -12.39 4.07 -3.98
C SER A 33 -12.52 3.69 -5.45
N VAL A 34 -11.48 3.10 -6.05
CA VAL A 34 -11.51 2.67 -7.46
C VAL A 34 -12.48 1.52 -7.67
N THR A 35 -12.45 0.50 -6.79
CA THR A 35 -13.37 -0.63 -6.86
C THR A 35 -14.81 -0.19 -6.59
N ALA A 36 -15.02 0.68 -5.59
CA ALA A 36 -16.34 1.22 -5.29
C ALA A 36 -16.92 2.02 -6.47
N LYS A 37 -16.11 2.86 -7.15
CA LYS A 37 -16.53 3.57 -8.36
C LYS A 37 -16.93 2.61 -9.49
N LYS A 38 -16.15 1.52 -9.67
CA LYS A 38 -16.47 0.49 -10.67
C LYS A 38 -17.79 -0.22 -10.35
N MET A 39 -18.08 -0.48 -9.07
CA MET A 39 -19.35 -1.06 -8.62
C MET A 39 -20.51 -0.07 -8.83
N SER A 40 -20.32 1.19 -8.46
CA SER A 40 -21.34 2.24 -8.66
C SER A 40 -21.71 2.42 -10.14
N ALA A 41 -20.76 2.27 -11.07
CA ALA A 41 -21.02 2.29 -12.51
C ALA A 41 -21.83 1.06 -13.00
N MET A 42 -22.08 0.10 -12.13
CA MET A 42 -22.92 -1.08 -12.35
C MET A 42 -24.21 -1.02 -11.52
N ASP A 43 -24.55 0.14 -10.97
CA ASP A 43 -25.68 0.36 -10.06
C ASP A 43 -25.62 -0.48 -8.77
N VAL A 44 -24.40 -0.87 -8.35
CA VAL A 44 -24.14 -1.64 -7.12
C VAL A 44 -23.66 -0.70 -6.03
N GLN A 45 -24.51 -0.43 -5.04
CA GLN A 45 -24.24 0.47 -3.91
C GLN A 45 -24.08 -0.29 -2.59
N THR A 46 -24.83 -1.38 -2.43
CA THR A 46 -24.88 -2.18 -1.19
C THR A 46 -24.42 -3.61 -1.42
N CYS A 47 -24.13 -4.32 -0.32
CA CYS A 47 -23.90 -5.76 -0.41
C CYS A 47 -25.14 -6.52 -0.90
N GLY A 48 -26.36 -6.03 -0.62
CA GLY A 48 -27.59 -6.59 -1.15
C GLY A 48 -27.61 -6.55 -2.69
N ASP A 49 -27.24 -5.41 -3.30
CA ASP A 49 -27.10 -5.32 -4.75
C ASP A 49 -26.04 -6.28 -5.29
N LEU A 50 -24.89 -6.37 -4.58
CA LEU A 50 -23.81 -7.25 -4.96
C LEU A 50 -24.19 -8.74 -4.89
N GLN A 51 -25.08 -9.12 -3.95
CA GLN A 51 -25.60 -10.47 -3.79
C GLN A 51 -26.46 -10.93 -4.98
N GLN A 52 -27.06 -10.00 -5.73
CA GLN A 52 -27.86 -10.31 -6.93
C GLN A 52 -26.96 -10.69 -8.13
N ILE A 53 -25.66 -10.44 -8.06
CA ILE A 53 -24.71 -10.75 -9.14
C ILE A 53 -24.14 -12.16 -8.91
N SER A 54 -24.12 -12.98 -9.96
CA SER A 54 -23.58 -14.33 -9.87
C SER A 54 -22.07 -14.32 -9.58
N ALA A 55 -21.57 -15.36 -8.92
CA ALA A 55 -20.14 -15.53 -8.66
C ALA A 55 -19.30 -15.47 -9.96
N GLY A 56 -19.78 -16.12 -11.04
CA GLY A 56 -19.11 -16.10 -12.34
C GLY A 56 -18.99 -14.70 -12.93
N GLU A 57 -20.05 -13.89 -12.84
CA GLU A 57 -20.03 -12.50 -13.30
C GLU A 57 -19.06 -11.64 -12.46
N LEU A 58 -19.04 -11.81 -11.15
CA LEU A 58 -18.11 -11.12 -10.28
C LEU A 58 -16.65 -11.48 -10.59
N VAL A 59 -16.36 -12.77 -10.88
CA VAL A 59 -15.03 -13.21 -11.30
C VAL A 59 -14.65 -12.60 -12.65
N ARG A 60 -15.55 -12.55 -13.60
CA ARG A 60 -15.29 -11.93 -14.91
C ARG A 60 -14.94 -10.45 -14.78
N ARG A 61 -15.59 -9.70 -13.89
CA ARG A 61 -15.41 -8.25 -13.72
C ARG A 61 -14.26 -7.87 -12.78
N PHE A 62 -14.02 -8.66 -11.73
CA PHE A 62 -13.09 -8.35 -10.66
C PHE A 62 -11.96 -9.37 -10.50
N GLY A 63 -11.86 -10.36 -11.42
CA GLY A 63 -10.85 -11.41 -11.35
C GLY A 63 -10.96 -12.25 -10.08
N LYS A 64 -9.84 -12.67 -9.52
CA LYS A 64 -9.79 -13.45 -8.26
C LYS A 64 -10.49 -12.76 -7.09
N PHE A 65 -10.59 -11.43 -7.11
CA PHE A 65 -11.30 -10.68 -6.08
C PHE A 65 -12.82 -10.88 -6.16
N GLY A 66 -13.36 -11.24 -7.34
CA GLY A 66 -14.79 -11.49 -7.53
C GLY A 66 -15.34 -12.64 -6.67
N THR A 67 -14.59 -13.75 -6.55
CA THR A 67 -14.96 -14.86 -5.65
C THR A 67 -15.07 -14.37 -4.21
N ARG A 68 -14.11 -13.56 -3.80
CA ARG A 68 -14.07 -13.01 -2.44
C ARG A 68 -15.20 -12.01 -2.20
N LEU A 69 -15.53 -11.17 -3.17
CA LEU A 69 -16.67 -10.25 -3.08
C LEU A 69 -17.99 -10.99 -2.90
N HIS A 70 -18.16 -12.11 -3.62
CA HIS A 70 -19.33 -12.96 -3.48
C HIS A 70 -19.50 -13.52 -2.05
N GLN A 71 -18.42 -13.94 -1.41
CA GLN A 71 -18.44 -14.44 -0.03
C GLN A 71 -18.62 -13.31 0.98
N LEU A 72 -17.80 -12.26 0.89
CA LEU A 72 -17.83 -11.16 1.84
C LEU A 72 -19.13 -10.39 1.84
N SER A 73 -19.80 -10.25 0.69
CA SER A 73 -21.11 -9.59 0.62
C SER A 73 -22.21 -10.35 1.39
N ARG A 74 -21.99 -11.65 1.66
CA ARG A 74 -22.89 -12.51 2.44
C ARG A 74 -22.45 -12.70 3.90
N GLY A 75 -21.46 -11.89 4.35
CA GLY A 75 -20.91 -12.01 5.70
C GLY A 75 -19.93 -13.18 5.90
N ASN A 76 -19.59 -13.92 4.84
CA ASN A 76 -18.71 -15.07 4.94
C ASN A 76 -17.25 -14.64 4.78
N ASP A 77 -16.47 -14.69 5.86
CA ASP A 77 -15.03 -14.45 5.87
C ASP A 77 -14.31 -15.55 6.66
N GLU A 78 -13.92 -16.59 5.96
CA GLU A 78 -13.24 -17.77 6.55
C GLU A 78 -11.71 -17.59 6.64
N ARG A 79 -11.19 -16.37 6.42
CA ARG A 79 -9.75 -16.14 6.47
C ARG A 79 -9.23 -16.31 7.89
N PRO A 80 -8.19 -17.12 8.08
CA PRO A 80 -7.54 -17.22 9.38
C PRO A 80 -6.87 -15.88 9.73
N VAL A 81 -6.85 -15.54 11.00
CA VAL A 81 -5.97 -14.49 11.52
C VAL A 81 -4.54 -14.99 11.42
N SER A 82 -3.74 -14.38 10.55
CA SER A 82 -2.32 -14.73 10.37
C SER A 82 -1.45 -13.61 10.92
N PRO A 83 -0.87 -13.76 12.13
CA PRO A 83 0.04 -12.80 12.72
C PRO A 83 1.43 -12.85 12.06
N ASP A 84 1.84 -14.02 11.55
CA ASP A 84 3.16 -14.27 11.00
C ASP A 84 3.15 -14.07 9.47
N ARG A 85 3.22 -12.81 9.05
CA ARG A 85 3.33 -12.48 7.63
C ARG A 85 4.75 -12.10 7.27
N ILE A 86 5.23 -12.64 6.16
CA ILE A 86 6.50 -12.19 5.56
C ILE A 86 6.37 -10.69 5.25
N ARG A 87 7.27 -9.91 5.83
CA ARG A 87 7.30 -8.46 5.64
C ARG A 87 7.72 -8.13 4.22
N LYS A 88 6.92 -7.32 3.53
CA LYS A 88 7.17 -6.88 2.14
C LYS A 88 7.76 -5.47 2.05
N SER A 89 7.73 -4.71 3.12
CA SER A 89 8.29 -3.35 3.18
C SER A 89 8.62 -2.95 4.61
N VAL A 90 9.54 -2.00 4.75
CA VAL A 90 9.79 -1.25 5.99
C VAL A 90 9.70 0.23 5.65
N SER A 91 8.95 0.98 6.43
CA SER A 91 8.78 2.42 6.20
C SER A 91 8.60 3.18 7.51
N THR A 92 8.86 4.46 7.43
CA THR A 92 8.55 5.46 8.45
C THR A 92 7.96 6.68 7.78
N GLU A 93 7.01 7.35 8.42
CA GLU A 93 6.47 8.61 7.92
C GLU A 93 6.17 9.57 9.08
N ARG A 94 6.24 10.86 8.81
CA ARG A 94 5.91 11.92 9.76
C ARG A 94 4.99 12.95 9.11
N THR A 95 3.88 13.22 9.76
CA THR A 95 3.03 14.37 9.46
C THR A 95 3.49 15.52 10.34
N PHE A 96 3.68 16.69 9.76
CA PHE A 96 4.13 17.89 10.45
C PHE A 96 2.92 18.70 10.96
N ALA A 97 3.07 19.34 12.12
CA ALA A 97 2.05 20.24 12.66
C ALA A 97 1.85 21.44 11.73
N ASP A 98 2.97 22.05 11.32
CA ASP A 98 3.03 23.10 10.31
C ASP A 98 3.65 22.54 9.04
N ASP A 99 3.04 22.81 7.89
CA ASP A 99 3.54 22.32 6.61
C ASP A 99 4.93 22.90 6.31
N LEU A 100 5.86 22.06 5.84
CA LEU A 100 7.23 22.46 5.51
C LEU A 100 7.22 23.32 4.24
N PRO A 101 7.59 24.61 4.31
CA PRO A 101 7.35 25.54 3.20
C PRO A 101 8.35 25.42 2.05
N THR A 102 9.53 24.84 2.28
CA THR A 102 10.64 24.84 1.32
C THR A 102 11.34 23.50 1.24
N LEU A 103 12.01 23.24 0.10
CA LEU A 103 12.85 22.04 -0.07
C LEU A 103 13.96 21.92 0.99
N PRO A 104 14.70 22.99 1.37
CA PRO A 104 15.67 22.91 2.48
C PRO A 104 15.05 22.47 3.81
N ALA A 105 13.85 22.94 4.16
CA ALA A 105 13.14 22.49 5.35
C ALA A 105 12.80 20.99 5.27
N CYS A 106 12.35 20.52 4.10
CA CYS A 106 12.11 19.12 3.85
C CYS A 106 13.40 18.28 3.95
N ASN A 107 14.53 18.77 3.45
CA ASN A 107 15.83 18.10 3.55
C ASN A 107 16.25 17.87 5.01
N THR A 108 16.06 18.87 5.86
CA THR A 108 16.34 18.76 7.30
C THR A 108 15.47 17.70 7.96
N ALA A 109 14.16 17.76 7.74
CA ALA A 109 13.21 16.82 8.30
C ALA A 109 13.41 15.37 7.77
N LEU A 110 13.86 15.24 6.53
CA LEU A 110 14.19 13.94 5.92
C LEU A 110 15.36 13.27 6.64
N ARG A 111 16.39 14.00 7.00
CA ARG A 111 17.58 13.44 7.69
C ARG A 111 17.20 12.81 9.03
N ASP A 112 16.36 13.50 9.83
CA ASP A 112 15.85 12.96 11.09
C ASP A 112 15.02 11.68 10.85
N LEU A 113 14.19 11.70 9.81
CA LEU A 113 13.35 10.57 9.45
C LEU A 113 14.15 9.38 8.90
N PHE A 114 15.28 9.64 8.27
CA PHE A 114 16.20 8.61 7.78
C PHE A 114 16.83 7.82 8.93
N GLU A 115 17.19 8.45 10.04
CA GLU A 115 17.64 7.75 11.25
C GLU A 115 16.57 6.81 11.79
N ASP A 116 15.29 7.23 11.79
CA ASP A 116 14.18 6.37 12.16
C ASP A 116 14.06 5.15 11.23
N LEU A 117 14.22 5.36 9.92
CA LEU A 117 14.21 4.26 8.96
C LEU A 117 15.34 3.26 9.22
N GLN A 118 16.57 3.75 9.45
CA GLN A 118 17.71 2.90 9.75
C GLN A 118 17.48 2.03 11.00
N ARG A 119 16.96 2.63 12.08
CA ARG A 119 16.60 1.89 13.31
C ARG A 119 15.56 0.80 13.05
N ARG A 120 14.53 1.09 12.23
CA ARG A 120 13.50 0.11 11.86
C ARG A 120 14.06 -1.02 11.00
N LEU A 121 14.94 -0.71 10.06
CA LEU A 121 15.60 -1.70 9.21
C LEU A 121 16.51 -2.63 10.03
N ALA A 122 17.31 -2.08 10.96
CA ALA A 122 18.15 -2.85 11.87
C ALA A 122 17.32 -3.81 12.72
N LYS A 123 16.20 -3.33 13.29
CA LYS A 123 15.26 -4.16 14.06
C LYS A 123 14.61 -5.26 13.21
N ALA A 124 14.30 -4.97 11.96
CA ALA A 124 13.67 -5.91 11.04
C ALA A 124 14.64 -6.96 10.46
N LYS A 125 15.96 -6.75 10.58
CA LYS A 125 17.03 -7.65 10.06
C LYS A 125 16.86 -8.02 8.58
N CYS A 126 16.38 -7.08 7.75
CA CYS A 126 15.96 -7.36 6.37
C CYS A 126 16.78 -6.61 5.31
N MET A 127 17.99 -6.11 5.66
CA MET A 127 18.85 -5.34 4.75
C MET A 127 19.18 -6.10 3.46
N HIS A 128 19.45 -7.40 3.55
CA HIS A 128 19.78 -8.27 2.41
C HIS A 128 18.63 -8.45 1.41
N ARG A 129 17.39 -8.14 1.82
CA ARG A 129 16.18 -8.30 0.99
C ARG A 129 15.73 -7.02 0.30
N ILE A 130 16.44 -5.92 0.48
CA ILE A 130 16.02 -4.64 -0.09
C ILE A 130 16.05 -4.73 -1.62
N LYS A 131 14.90 -4.35 -2.24
CA LYS A 131 14.70 -4.33 -3.69
C LYS A 131 14.70 -2.91 -4.24
N SER A 132 14.08 -1.99 -3.51
CA SER A 132 13.97 -0.58 -3.93
C SER A 132 13.74 0.33 -2.72
N ARG A 133 14.05 1.60 -2.90
CA ARG A 133 13.79 2.69 -1.96
C ARG A 133 12.60 3.49 -2.45
N THR A 134 11.78 3.98 -1.53
CA THR A 134 10.59 4.76 -1.84
C THR A 134 10.52 6.01 -0.97
N LEU A 135 10.09 7.10 -1.58
CA LEU A 135 9.80 8.34 -0.89
C LEU A 135 8.39 8.79 -1.24
N LYS A 136 7.62 9.14 -0.22
CA LYS A 136 6.25 9.65 -0.33
C LYS A 136 6.22 11.07 0.19
N LEU A 137 5.63 11.97 -0.58
CA LEU A 137 5.25 13.30 -0.13
C LEU A 137 3.73 13.43 -0.14
N ARG A 138 3.21 14.11 0.88
CA ARG A 138 1.86 14.66 0.85
C ARG A 138 1.98 16.16 0.99
N PHE A 139 1.46 16.88 0.02
CA PHE A 139 1.46 18.34 -0.02
C PHE A 139 0.27 18.93 0.75
N THR A 140 0.33 20.22 1.01
CA THR A 140 -0.86 21.02 1.37
C THR A 140 -1.98 20.73 0.37
N GLY A 141 -3.23 20.55 0.85
CA GLY A 141 -4.36 20.13 0.01
C GLY A 141 -4.49 18.61 -0.16
N PHE A 142 -3.62 17.83 0.52
CA PHE A 142 -3.65 16.35 0.60
C PHE A 142 -3.27 15.61 -0.69
N ASP A 143 -2.80 16.31 -1.73
CA ASP A 143 -2.20 15.66 -2.89
C ASP A 143 -0.99 14.83 -2.46
N THR A 144 -0.91 13.61 -2.97
CA THR A 144 0.17 12.69 -2.60
C THR A 144 0.96 12.26 -3.84
N THR A 145 2.29 12.28 -3.73
CA THR A 145 3.17 11.71 -4.74
C THR A 145 4.10 10.68 -4.11
N THR A 146 4.49 9.66 -4.89
CA THR A 146 5.48 8.67 -4.49
C THR A 146 6.51 8.52 -5.61
N VAL A 147 7.77 8.50 -5.22
CA VAL A 147 8.92 8.24 -6.11
C VAL A 147 9.65 7.02 -5.60
N ALA A 148 10.15 6.20 -6.50
CA ALA A 148 10.90 5.00 -6.16
C ALA A 148 12.20 4.92 -6.98
N SER A 149 13.23 4.31 -6.40
CA SER A 149 14.50 4.01 -7.05
C SER A 149 14.86 2.55 -6.78
N ALA A 150 15.19 1.80 -7.83
CA ALA A 150 15.67 0.43 -7.71
C ALA A 150 17.06 0.38 -7.06
N GLY A 151 17.34 -0.71 -6.34
CA GLY A 151 18.63 -0.96 -5.69
C GLY A 151 18.49 -1.32 -4.21
N HIS A 152 19.58 -1.76 -3.61
CA HIS A 152 19.61 -2.33 -2.26
C HIS A 152 20.31 -1.42 -1.23
N GLU A 153 21.09 -0.47 -1.70
CA GLU A 153 21.83 0.45 -0.81
C GLU A 153 20.88 1.47 -0.17
N VAL A 154 21.02 1.69 1.13
CA VAL A 154 20.23 2.64 1.91
C VAL A 154 21.14 3.79 2.35
N ALA A 155 21.24 4.80 1.49
CA ALA A 155 22.01 6.01 1.72
C ALA A 155 21.08 7.22 1.78
N VAL A 156 21.37 8.20 2.64
CA VAL A 156 20.55 9.41 2.78
C VAL A 156 20.53 10.23 1.49
N GLU A 157 21.61 10.21 0.73
CA GLU A 157 21.75 10.89 -0.56
C GLU A 157 20.70 10.41 -1.58
N THR A 158 20.43 9.10 -1.59
CA THR A 158 19.37 8.53 -2.43
C THR A 158 18.00 9.12 -2.09
N TYR A 159 17.69 9.23 -0.80
CA TYR A 159 16.40 9.80 -0.38
C TYR A 159 16.32 11.31 -0.62
N LEU A 160 17.44 12.04 -0.50
CA LEU A 160 17.50 13.46 -0.86
C LEU A 160 17.23 13.68 -2.35
N SER A 161 17.81 12.86 -3.23
CA SER A 161 17.52 12.90 -4.68
C SER A 161 16.05 12.53 -4.99
N LEU A 162 15.49 11.53 -4.29
CA LEU A 162 14.06 11.19 -4.43
C LEU A 162 13.17 12.33 -3.94
N LEU A 163 13.57 13.04 -2.87
CA LEU A 163 12.84 14.18 -2.35
C LEU A 163 12.81 15.34 -3.35
N GLU A 164 13.95 15.68 -3.93
CA GLU A 164 14.04 16.70 -4.97
C GLU A 164 13.15 16.36 -6.17
N THR A 165 13.22 15.12 -6.66
CA THR A 165 12.36 14.64 -7.74
C THR A 165 10.87 14.73 -7.39
N ALA A 166 10.50 14.37 -6.15
CA ALA A 166 9.12 14.41 -5.70
C ALA A 166 8.63 15.85 -5.49
N TRP A 167 9.49 16.73 -4.96
CA TRP A 167 9.19 18.14 -4.71
C TRP A 167 8.85 18.88 -6.01
N HIS A 168 9.67 18.73 -7.04
CA HIS A 168 9.48 19.42 -8.33
C HIS A 168 8.21 19.01 -9.08
N ARG A 169 7.47 18.03 -8.60
CA ARG A 169 6.17 17.68 -9.19
C ARG A 169 5.07 18.70 -8.89
N GLN A 170 5.18 19.45 -7.78
CA GLN A 170 4.16 20.41 -7.37
C GLN A 170 4.72 21.71 -6.77
N GLU A 171 5.91 21.69 -6.16
CA GLU A 171 6.57 22.85 -5.51
C GLU A 171 5.67 23.55 -4.47
N LYS A 172 4.92 22.75 -3.71
CA LYS A 172 4.01 23.22 -2.66
C LYS A 172 4.54 22.84 -1.28
N PRO A 173 4.12 23.53 -0.21
CA PRO A 173 4.43 23.11 1.16
C PRO A 173 4.07 21.65 1.42
N VAL A 174 4.91 20.95 2.19
CA VAL A 174 4.81 19.53 2.45
C VAL A 174 4.25 19.26 3.84
N ARG A 175 3.13 18.57 3.91
CA ARG A 175 2.46 18.14 5.13
C ARG A 175 3.01 16.83 5.70
N LEU A 176 3.50 15.92 4.85
CA LEU A 176 4.00 14.62 5.28
C LEU A 176 5.15 14.17 4.39
N ILE A 177 6.19 13.65 5.04
CA ILE A 177 7.28 12.92 4.38
C ILE A 177 7.26 11.47 4.88
N GLY A 178 7.36 10.53 3.95
CA GLY A 178 7.51 9.11 4.23
C GLY A 178 8.70 8.51 3.49
N LEU A 179 9.52 7.75 4.20
CA LEU A 179 10.65 7.00 3.65
C LEU A 179 10.40 5.51 3.81
N GLY A 180 10.80 4.72 2.83
CA GLY A 180 10.64 3.27 2.92
C GLY A 180 11.53 2.50 1.97
N VAL A 181 11.54 1.19 2.18
CA VAL A 181 12.12 0.20 1.28
C VAL A 181 11.09 -0.87 0.96
N GLN A 182 11.13 -1.37 -0.27
CA GLN A 182 10.43 -2.60 -0.64
C GLN A 182 11.41 -3.77 -0.51
N LEU A 183 10.90 -4.90 -0.07
CA LEU A 183 11.68 -6.12 0.14
C LEU A 183 11.33 -7.15 -0.94
N ARG A 184 12.31 -7.98 -1.29
CA ARG A 184 12.10 -9.18 -2.12
C ARG A 184 11.31 -10.21 -1.31
N ASP A 185 10.52 -11.03 -1.98
CA ASP A 185 9.93 -12.23 -1.36
C ASP A 185 11.04 -13.28 -1.16
N ASP A 186 11.10 -13.93 0.00
CA ASP A 186 12.13 -14.94 0.32
C ASP A 186 11.97 -16.23 -0.49
N GLU A 187 10.85 -16.40 -1.19
CA GLU A 187 10.49 -17.67 -1.86
C GLU A 187 11.13 -17.88 -3.23
N ASN A 188 11.97 -16.95 -3.72
CA ASN A 188 12.65 -17.15 -5.01
C ASN A 188 14.08 -16.60 -5.03
N PRO A 189 15.07 -17.30 -4.43
CA PRO A 189 16.48 -16.97 -4.58
C PRO A 189 16.97 -17.12 -6.02
N ASP A 190 16.31 -17.94 -6.86
CA ASP A 190 16.81 -18.36 -8.18
C ASP A 190 16.51 -17.40 -9.35
N GLN A 191 15.77 -16.32 -9.14
CA GLN A 191 15.55 -15.32 -10.21
C GLN A 191 16.65 -14.26 -10.35
N ALA A 192 17.64 -14.23 -9.46
CA ALA A 192 18.73 -13.27 -9.53
C ALA A 192 19.87 -13.72 -10.48
N ASP A 193 19.99 -15.02 -10.74
CA ASP A 193 21.12 -15.58 -11.52
C ASP A 193 20.83 -15.76 -13.03
N LEU A 194 19.59 -15.60 -13.49
CA LEU A 194 19.24 -15.78 -14.90
C LEU A 194 19.63 -14.62 -15.84
N PHE A 195 20.21 -13.55 -15.33
CA PHE A 195 20.65 -12.39 -16.14
C PHE A 195 22.17 -12.15 -16.14
N ILE A 196 22.97 -13.06 -15.58
CA ILE A 196 24.43 -12.91 -15.55
C ILE A 196 25.17 -13.79 -16.56
N GLU A 197 24.52 -14.78 -17.21
CA GLU A 197 25.20 -15.74 -18.12
C GLU A 197 24.94 -15.52 -19.62
N THR A 198 24.81 -14.28 -20.11
CA THR A 198 24.80 -14.04 -21.57
C THR A 198 25.68 -12.85 -21.97
N SER A 199 26.94 -12.85 -21.51
CA SER A 199 27.94 -11.96 -22.11
C SER A 199 29.38 -12.47 -21.92
N ALA A 200 29.64 -13.72 -22.31
CA ALA A 200 31.01 -14.19 -22.51
C ALA A 200 30.95 -15.43 -23.43
N ASP A 201 30.86 -15.21 -24.74
CA ASP A 201 31.44 -16.07 -25.79
C ASP A 201 31.01 -15.50 -27.13
N ASP A 202 31.79 -14.55 -27.63
CA ASP A 202 32.04 -14.36 -29.06
C ASP A 202 33.25 -13.44 -29.25
N ALA A 203 34.42 -14.01 -29.00
CA ALA A 203 35.66 -13.45 -29.52
C ALA A 203 36.72 -14.55 -29.62
N SER A 204 36.61 -15.41 -30.65
CA SER A 204 37.77 -16.10 -31.25
C SER A 204 37.28 -17.00 -32.39
N SER A 205 37.38 -16.48 -33.60
CA SER A 205 37.84 -17.15 -34.82
C SER A 205 37.71 -16.21 -35.98
#